data_e46a65e0f02243909019b67a984c9018
#
_entry.id   e46a65e0f02243909019b67a984c9018
#
_cell.length_a   1.000
_cell.length_b   1.000
_cell.length_c   1.000
_cell.angle_alpha   90.00
_cell.angle_beta   90.00
_cell.angle_gamma   90.00
#
_symmetry.space_group_name_H-M   'P 1'
#
loop_
_entity.id
_entity.type
_entity.pdbx_description
1 polymer ?
#
loop_
_entity_poly.entity_id
_entity_poly.type
_entity_poly.pdbx_seq_one_letter_code
_entity_poly.pdbx_strand_id
1 'polypeptide(L)'
;WAEKEGTFTNTDRRVQRVRRAIPPRGQARPDNEIVCDIAKRIEKRLGRTQSAGWDYDEPGQVMEEFGRLVPDYAGIRYHRIEEVGLQVPVLDETHPGTPVLFEKSFPRGKGLFHPMQYNETVEMPNEEFPLILTTGRVLEHWHGGSMTRRSNLDNLNPEARLEINALDARRMNVSDGMAVRVTSRRGSVVARAWITPRASQGVVFLPFHFAEAAANLLTIDALDPKAKIPEYKACAVRVVPAEDSDLANPERQQARGRY
;
A
#
# COMPACT_ATOMS: atom_id res chain seq x y z
N TRP A 1 -1.87 14.55 -5.03
CA TRP A 1 -0.53 15.16 -4.87
C TRP A 1 -0.29 16.30 -5.87
N ALA A 2 -0.81 16.21 -7.09
CA ALA A 2 -0.62 17.25 -8.12
C ALA A 2 -1.47 18.51 -7.88
N GLU A 3 -2.51 18.42 -7.05
CA GLU A 3 -3.50 19.47 -6.78
C GLU A 3 -3.22 20.26 -5.50
N LYS A 4 -2.13 19.95 -4.79
CA LYS A 4 -1.80 20.58 -3.49
C LYS A 4 -0.32 20.88 -3.35
N GLU A 5 0.01 21.71 -2.36
CA GLU A 5 1.37 21.93 -1.89
C GLU A 5 1.64 21.20 -0.59
N GLY A 6 2.91 21.06 -0.26
CA GLY A 6 3.34 20.44 0.98
C GLY A 6 4.73 19.83 0.88
N THR A 7 4.95 18.76 1.63
CA THR A 7 6.17 17.97 1.60
C THR A 7 5.86 16.48 1.53
N PHE A 8 6.73 15.71 0.87
CA PHE A 8 6.79 14.28 0.98
C PHE A 8 8.13 13.83 1.53
N THR A 9 8.12 12.80 2.35
CA THR A 9 9.32 12.09 2.79
C THR A 9 9.40 10.77 2.05
N ASN A 10 10.45 10.58 1.27
CA ASN A 10 10.65 9.35 0.50
C ASN A 10 11.34 8.24 1.32
N THR A 11 11.60 7.10 0.70
CA THR A 11 12.18 5.92 1.36
C THR A 11 13.60 6.16 1.89
N ASP A 12 14.40 7.06 1.28
CA ASP A 12 15.72 7.46 1.78
C ASP A 12 15.65 8.57 2.84
N ARG A 13 14.47 8.80 3.43
CA ARG A 13 14.20 9.78 4.48
C ARG A 13 14.37 11.24 4.03
N ARG A 14 14.34 11.49 2.72
CA ARG A 14 14.47 12.83 2.18
C ARG A 14 13.13 13.55 2.18
N VAL A 15 13.04 14.65 2.90
CA VAL A 15 11.90 15.56 2.90
C VAL A 15 12.03 16.50 1.72
N GLN A 16 11.07 16.48 0.82
CA GLN A 16 11.07 17.22 -0.44
C GLN A 16 9.80 18.07 -0.58
N ARG A 17 9.91 19.22 -1.25
CA ARG A 17 8.75 20.04 -1.59
C ARG A 17 7.88 19.38 -2.65
N VAL A 18 6.59 19.43 -2.43
CA VAL A 18 5.56 19.16 -3.43
C VAL A 18 4.89 20.47 -3.79
N ARG A 19 4.91 20.82 -5.08
CA ARG A 19 4.29 22.03 -5.60
C ARG A 19 3.05 21.69 -6.40
N ARG A 20 2.02 22.47 -6.22
CA ARG A 20 0.78 22.29 -6.96
C ARG A 20 1.02 22.47 -8.46
N ALA A 21 0.73 21.45 -9.25
CA ALA A 21 0.85 21.46 -10.70
C ALA A 21 -0.47 21.85 -11.39
N ILE A 22 -1.60 21.48 -10.79
CA ILE A 22 -2.95 21.78 -11.32
C ILE A 22 -3.87 22.19 -10.16
N PRO A 23 -4.92 22.98 -10.42
CA PRO A 23 -5.91 23.29 -9.39
C PRO A 23 -6.72 22.03 -9.01
N PRO A 24 -7.25 21.98 -7.79
CA PRO A 24 -8.22 20.95 -7.40
C PRO A 24 -9.41 20.90 -8.36
N ARG A 25 -9.87 19.68 -8.67
CA ARG A 25 -10.94 19.50 -9.65
C ARG A 25 -12.33 19.74 -9.03
N GLY A 26 -13.10 20.62 -9.66
CA GLY A 26 -14.46 20.92 -9.25
C GLY A 26 -14.52 21.48 -7.82
N GLN A 27 -15.20 20.79 -6.91
CA GLN A 27 -15.32 21.16 -5.50
C GLN A 27 -14.35 20.39 -4.58
N ALA A 28 -13.34 19.69 -5.14
CA ALA A 28 -12.33 19.02 -4.34
C ALA A 28 -11.49 20.05 -3.56
N ARG A 29 -11.09 19.69 -2.36
CA ARG A 29 -10.29 20.51 -1.47
C ARG A 29 -9.00 19.78 -1.08
N PRO A 30 -7.90 20.48 -0.84
CA PRO A 30 -6.69 19.88 -0.27
C PRO A 30 -6.95 19.22 1.08
N ASP A 31 -6.25 18.13 1.35
CA ASP A 31 -6.43 17.31 2.57
C ASP A 31 -6.26 18.14 3.86
N ASN A 32 -5.26 19.03 3.90
CA ASN A 32 -5.00 19.90 5.05
C ASN A 32 -6.19 20.81 5.36
N GLU A 33 -6.82 21.40 4.35
CA GLU A 33 -8.01 22.25 4.53
C GLU A 33 -9.19 21.44 5.09
N ILE A 34 -9.40 20.21 4.58
CA ILE A 34 -10.47 19.32 5.04
C ILE A 34 -10.24 18.95 6.50
N VAL A 35 -9.01 18.53 6.86
CA VAL A 35 -8.64 18.16 8.22
C VAL A 35 -8.83 19.34 9.20
N CYS A 36 -8.35 20.53 8.83
CA CYS A 36 -8.50 21.73 9.65
C CYS A 36 -9.98 22.12 9.86
N ASP A 37 -10.78 22.07 8.80
CA ASP A 37 -12.22 22.37 8.89
C ASP A 37 -12.95 21.37 9.80
N ILE A 38 -12.67 20.09 9.69
CA ILE A 38 -13.24 19.07 10.58
C ILE A 38 -12.83 19.33 12.03
N ALA A 39 -11.55 19.59 12.28
CA ALA A 39 -11.04 19.84 13.62
C ALA A 39 -11.73 21.06 14.26
N LYS A 40 -11.80 22.19 13.56
CA LYS A 40 -12.50 23.40 14.02
C LYS A 40 -13.97 23.15 14.38
N ARG A 41 -14.67 22.35 13.55
CA ARG A 41 -16.07 21.99 13.82
C ARG A 41 -16.22 21.10 15.06
N ILE A 42 -15.30 20.15 15.27
CA ILE A 42 -15.30 19.30 16.47
C ILE A 42 -15.06 20.15 17.71
N GLU A 43 -14.07 21.01 17.70
CA GLU A 43 -13.75 21.88 18.85
C GLU A 43 -14.89 22.82 19.20
N LYS A 44 -15.51 23.41 18.18
CA LYS A 44 -16.72 24.24 18.39
C LYS A 44 -17.84 23.44 19.09
N ARG A 45 -18.05 22.18 18.68
CA ARG A 45 -19.04 21.30 19.31
C ARG A 45 -18.69 20.94 20.75
N LEU A 46 -17.39 20.84 21.08
CA LEU A 46 -16.92 20.57 22.42
C LEU A 46 -16.85 21.81 23.31
N GLY A 47 -17.31 22.96 22.82
CA GLY A 47 -17.29 24.24 23.57
C GLY A 47 -15.87 24.82 23.76
N ARG A 48 -14.90 24.34 22.97
CA ARG A 48 -13.53 24.87 22.99
C ARG A 48 -13.44 26.07 22.05
N THR A 49 -13.44 27.26 22.62
CA THR A 49 -13.50 28.53 21.86
C THR A 49 -12.15 29.06 21.40
N GLN A 50 -11.05 28.46 21.82
CA GLN A 50 -9.70 28.83 21.40
C GLN A 50 -8.88 27.59 21.09
N SER A 51 -9.03 27.07 19.91
CA SER A 51 -8.09 26.09 19.37
C SER A 51 -7.02 26.83 18.57
N ALA A 52 -5.96 27.21 19.22
CA ALA A 52 -4.72 27.48 18.51
C ALA A 52 -4.29 26.21 17.78
N GLY A 53 -3.99 26.27 16.48
CA GLY A 53 -3.37 25.18 15.80
C GLY A 53 -4.10 24.58 14.59
N TRP A 54 -5.24 25.13 14.18
CA TRP A 54 -5.94 24.66 12.97
C TRP A 54 -6.12 25.78 11.92
N ASP A 55 -5.50 26.94 12.15
CA ASP A 55 -5.52 28.10 11.25
C ASP A 55 -4.15 28.23 10.58
N TYR A 56 -3.93 27.44 9.53
CA TYR A 56 -2.73 27.52 8.72
C TYR A 56 -3.07 28.17 7.38
N ASP A 57 -2.34 29.22 7.03
CA ASP A 57 -2.46 29.88 5.73
C ASP A 57 -1.77 29.06 4.63
N GLU A 58 -0.69 28.35 5.01
CA GLU A 58 0.09 27.54 4.10
C GLU A 58 0.66 26.28 4.77
N PRO A 59 0.95 25.22 4.00
CA PRO A 59 1.52 23.98 4.55
C PRO A 59 2.89 24.14 5.21
N GLY A 60 3.63 25.21 4.92
CA GLY A 60 4.90 25.53 5.60
C GLY A 60 4.74 25.70 7.11
N GLN A 61 3.66 26.35 7.54
CA GLN A 61 3.35 26.54 8.97
C GLN A 61 3.09 25.21 9.68
N VAL A 62 2.45 24.25 8.98
CA VAL A 62 2.27 22.88 9.48
C VAL A 62 3.62 22.18 9.67
N MET A 63 4.54 22.35 8.71
CA MET A 63 5.89 21.78 8.79
C MET A 63 6.69 22.41 9.94
N GLU A 64 6.54 23.70 10.19
CA GLU A 64 7.19 24.37 11.31
C GLU A 64 6.67 23.88 12.66
N GLU A 65 5.35 23.70 12.79
CA GLU A 65 4.78 23.10 14.01
C GLU A 65 5.22 21.67 14.19
N PHE A 66 5.19 20.86 13.14
CA PHE A 66 5.69 19.51 13.17
C PHE A 66 7.16 19.44 13.62
N GLY A 67 8.03 20.33 13.10
CA GLY A 67 9.43 20.43 13.52
C GLY A 67 9.61 20.85 14.99
N ARG A 68 8.69 21.62 15.58
CA ARG A 68 8.72 21.91 17.03
C ARG A 68 8.35 20.71 17.89
N LEU A 69 7.53 19.80 17.39
CA LEU A 69 7.06 18.62 18.11
C LEU A 69 7.95 17.39 17.91
N VAL A 70 8.62 17.32 16.76
CA VAL A 70 9.45 16.17 16.34
C VAL A 70 10.88 16.63 16.14
N PRO A 71 11.80 16.40 17.08
CA PRO A 71 13.18 16.91 17.03
C PRO A 71 13.94 16.55 15.74
N ASP A 72 13.69 15.36 15.19
CA ASP A 72 14.33 14.92 13.94
C ASP A 72 13.99 15.79 12.72
N TYR A 73 12.94 16.59 12.79
CA TYR A 73 12.49 17.51 11.74
C TYR A 73 12.68 19.00 12.12
N ALA A 74 13.30 19.28 13.28
CA ALA A 74 13.41 20.64 13.81
C ALA A 74 14.11 21.63 12.88
N GLY A 75 15.01 21.16 12.03
CA GLY A 75 15.71 21.98 11.05
C GLY A 75 15.08 22.03 9.65
N ILE A 76 13.94 21.35 9.43
CA ILE A 76 13.25 21.40 8.13
C ILE A 76 12.47 22.72 8.03
N ARG A 77 12.87 23.54 7.05
CA ARG A 77 12.21 24.79 6.67
C ARG A 77 12.02 24.82 5.16
N TYR A 78 10.94 25.39 4.67
CA TYR A 78 10.64 25.41 3.24
C TYR A 78 11.76 26.03 2.40
N HIS A 79 12.33 27.15 2.84
CA HIS A 79 13.45 27.79 2.14
C HIS A 79 14.70 26.90 2.04
N ARG A 80 14.89 25.94 2.98
CA ARG A 80 16.02 25.01 2.97
C ARG A 80 15.85 23.83 2.04
N ILE A 81 14.62 23.49 1.71
CA ILE A 81 14.28 22.36 0.85
C ILE A 81 13.66 22.79 -0.48
N GLU A 82 13.86 24.04 -0.87
CA GLU A 82 13.23 24.63 -2.06
C GLU A 82 13.69 23.95 -3.34
N GLU A 83 14.95 23.66 -3.48
CA GLU A 83 15.54 22.99 -4.66
C GLU A 83 15.87 21.53 -4.39
N VAL A 84 16.54 21.26 -3.27
CA VAL A 84 16.99 19.92 -2.88
C VAL A 84 16.43 19.60 -1.50
N GLY A 85 15.80 18.43 -1.38
CA GLY A 85 15.31 17.96 -0.09
C GLY A 85 16.45 17.59 0.89
N LEU A 86 16.11 17.58 2.18
CA LEU A 86 17.02 17.20 3.27
C LEU A 86 16.66 15.84 3.86
N GLN A 87 17.65 15.03 4.12
CA GLN A 87 17.46 13.72 4.75
C GLN A 87 17.41 13.86 6.27
N VAL A 88 16.28 13.47 6.85
CA VAL A 88 16.10 13.47 8.32
C VAL A 88 16.89 12.34 8.98
N PRO A 89 17.37 12.54 10.24
CA PRO A 89 17.24 13.68 11.13
C PRO A 89 17.88 14.98 10.64
N VAL A 90 17.19 16.10 10.89
CA VAL A 90 17.69 17.47 10.68
C VAL A 90 17.41 18.25 11.95
N LEU A 91 18.34 18.28 12.87
CA LEU A 91 18.11 18.65 14.27
C LEU A 91 17.95 20.16 14.50
N ASP A 92 18.51 20.98 13.61
CA ASP A 92 18.39 22.44 13.65
C ASP A 92 18.55 23.06 12.24
N GLU A 93 18.42 24.36 12.13
CA GLU A 93 18.45 25.07 10.84
C GLU A 93 19.83 25.11 10.20
N THR A 94 20.90 24.75 10.91
CA THR A 94 22.28 24.66 10.37
C THR A 94 22.66 23.24 10.00
N HIS A 95 21.92 22.25 10.49
CA HIS A 95 22.23 20.83 10.28
C HIS A 95 22.07 20.43 8.80
N PRO A 96 23.11 19.86 8.14
CA PRO A 96 23.11 19.61 6.69
C PRO A 96 22.21 18.45 6.23
N GLY A 97 21.56 17.77 7.16
CA GLY A 97 20.87 16.50 6.92
C GLY A 97 21.71 15.30 7.36
N THR A 98 21.09 14.13 7.36
CA THR A 98 21.72 12.87 7.80
C THR A 98 21.69 11.84 6.67
N PRO A 99 22.64 11.85 5.73
CA PRO A 99 22.67 10.88 4.62
C PRO A 99 22.79 9.42 5.09
N VAL A 100 23.58 9.18 6.13
CA VAL A 100 23.79 7.84 6.72
C VAL A 100 23.32 7.83 8.16
N LEU A 101 22.37 6.92 8.47
CA LEU A 101 21.93 6.72 9.85
C LEU A 101 22.96 5.96 10.67
N PHE A 102 23.06 6.32 11.95
CA PHE A 102 23.87 5.59 12.94
C PHE A 102 25.36 5.45 12.56
N GLU A 103 25.90 6.41 11.81
CA GLU A 103 27.29 6.38 11.36
C GLU A 103 28.29 6.22 12.52
N LYS A 104 28.01 6.87 13.65
CA LYS A 104 28.89 6.83 14.84
C LYS A 104 28.42 5.85 15.91
N SER A 105 27.12 5.78 16.16
CA SER A 105 26.54 4.92 17.18
C SER A 105 25.03 4.79 16.99
N PHE A 106 24.46 3.71 17.52
CA PHE A 106 23.00 3.59 17.65
C PHE A 106 22.50 4.42 18.86
N PRO A 107 21.23 4.88 18.87
CA PRO A 107 20.68 5.65 20.00
C PRO A 107 20.77 4.94 21.35
N ARG A 108 20.80 3.61 21.37
CA ARG A 108 20.93 2.76 22.54
C ARG A 108 22.36 2.23 22.76
N GLY A 109 23.35 2.79 22.06
CA GLY A 109 24.74 2.37 22.11
C GLY A 109 25.08 1.31 21.04
N LYS A 110 24.70 0.06 21.27
CA LYS A 110 24.88 -1.03 20.29
C LYS A 110 23.55 -1.44 19.66
N GLY A 111 23.61 -2.01 18.47
CA GLY A 111 22.45 -2.65 17.84
C GLY A 111 21.96 -3.83 18.68
N LEU A 112 20.67 -3.95 18.88
CA LEU A 112 20.05 -5.05 19.61
C LEU A 112 19.54 -6.10 18.62
N PHE A 113 20.04 -7.32 18.73
CA PHE A 113 19.50 -8.47 18.02
C PHE A 113 18.30 -9.04 18.79
N HIS A 114 17.19 -9.20 18.09
CA HIS A 114 16.02 -9.89 18.64
C HIS A 114 15.95 -11.29 18.05
N PRO A 115 16.20 -12.36 18.84
CA PRO A 115 15.99 -13.71 18.35
C PRO A 115 14.51 -13.92 18.06
N MET A 116 14.22 -14.45 16.88
CA MET A 116 12.86 -14.75 16.46
C MET A 116 12.81 -16.21 16.02
N GLN A 117 11.78 -16.92 16.46
CA GLN A 117 11.47 -18.25 15.97
C GLN A 117 10.60 -18.13 14.72
N TYR A 118 10.79 -19.05 13.78
CA TYR A 118 9.89 -19.18 12.66
C TYR A 118 8.52 -19.67 13.16
N ASN A 119 7.47 -18.98 12.75
CA ASN A 119 6.10 -19.42 12.94
C ASN A 119 5.46 -19.63 11.55
N GLU A 120 4.78 -20.74 11.40
CA GLU A 120 4.00 -20.98 10.20
C GLU A 120 2.84 -19.97 10.08
N THR A 121 2.37 -19.77 8.85
CA THR A 121 1.14 -19.01 8.61
C THR A 121 -0.05 -19.68 9.30
N VAL A 122 -1.03 -18.88 9.71
CA VAL A 122 -2.24 -19.38 10.41
C VAL A 122 -3.01 -20.39 9.55
N GLU A 123 -2.95 -20.25 8.23
CA GLU A 123 -3.65 -21.12 7.29
C GLU A 123 -2.65 -21.84 6.36
N MET A 124 -2.30 -23.06 6.72
CA MET A 124 -1.45 -23.93 5.90
C MET A 124 -2.25 -24.66 4.81
N PRO A 125 -1.61 -25.03 3.69
CA PRO A 125 -2.22 -25.88 2.67
C PRO A 125 -2.68 -27.24 3.22
N ASN A 126 -3.74 -27.78 2.62
CA ASN A 126 -4.26 -29.11 2.89
C ASN A 126 -4.76 -29.76 1.57
N GLU A 127 -5.38 -30.93 1.65
CA GLU A 127 -5.88 -31.64 0.46
C GLU A 127 -6.93 -30.84 -0.33
N GLU A 128 -7.78 -30.07 0.34
CA GLU A 128 -8.81 -29.26 -0.30
C GLU A 128 -8.26 -27.98 -0.92
N PHE A 129 -7.30 -27.33 -0.25
CA PHE A 129 -6.64 -26.09 -0.67
C PHE A 129 -5.12 -26.30 -0.70
N PRO A 130 -4.59 -26.93 -1.77
CA PRO A 130 -3.22 -27.47 -1.77
C PRO A 130 -2.12 -26.44 -2.04
N LEU A 131 -2.46 -25.19 -2.32
CA LEU A 131 -1.53 -24.13 -2.69
C LEU A 131 -1.56 -22.98 -1.69
N ILE A 132 -0.42 -22.32 -1.51
CA ILE A 132 -0.34 -21.05 -0.82
C ILE A 132 -0.54 -19.93 -1.85
N LEU A 133 -1.52 -19.05 -1.61
CA LEU A 133 -1.65 -17.77 -2.32
C LEU A 133 -0.83 -16.71 -1.59
N THR A 134 0.05 -16.05 -2.31
CA THR A 134 0.64 -14.76 -1.88
C THR A 134 0.10 -13.63 -2.74
N THR A 135 -0.07 -12.44 -2.15
CA THR A 135 -0.57 -11.26 -2.84
C THR A 135 0.47 -10.16 -2.88
N GLY A 136 0.38 -9.28 -3.85
CA GLY A 136 1.35 -8.21 -3.98
C GLY A 136 1.00 -7.20 -5.07
N ARG A 137 2.02 -6.46 -5.48
CA ARG A 137 1.95 -5.46 -6.54
C ARG A 137 2.67 -5.94 -7.79
N VAL A 138 2.22 -5.42 -8.92
CA VAL A 138 2.97 -5.43 -10.17
C VAL A 138 3.53 -4.03 -10.42
N LEU A 139 4.56 -3.93 -11.27
CA LEU A 139 5.29 -2.67 -11.47
C LEU A 139 4.40 -1.56 -12.05
N GLU A 140 3.48 -1.92 -12.92
CA GLU A 140 2.64 -0.99 -13.69
C GLU A 140 1.53 -0.36 -12.84
N HIS A 141 1.17 -0.98 -11.70
CA HIS A 141 0.00 -0.54 -10.94
C HIS A 141 0.32 -0.13 -9.51
N TRP A 142 -0.34 0.94 -9.08
CA TRP A 142 -0.25 1.50 -7.73
C TRP A 142 -1.48 1.13 -6.89
N HIS A 143 -1.26 0.52 -5.72
CA HIS A 143 -2.31 0.11 -4.77
C HIS A 143 -3.51 -0.57 -5.45
N GLY A 144 -4.72 -0.06 -5.24
CA GLY A 144 -5.95 -0.58 -5.86
C GLY A 144 -6.14 -0.22 -7.34
N GLY A 145 -5.12 0.31 -8.01
CA GLY A 145 -5.14 0.62 -9.43
C GLY A 145 -6.01 1.83 -9.82
N SER A 146 -6.58 2.54 -8.85
CA SER A 146 -7.56 3.62 -9.11
C SER A 146 -7.01 4.77 -9.99
N MET A 147 -5.71 5.01 -9.97
CA MET A 147 -5.03 6.00 -10.83
C MET A 147 -4.38 5.34 -12.04
N THR A 148 -3.54 4.34 -11.82
CA THR A 148 -2.71 3.73 -12.88
C THR A 148 -3.53 2.98 -13.91
N ARG A 149 -4.65 2.36 -13.53
CA ARG A 149 -5.59 1.73 -14.47
C ARG A 149 -6.42 2.71 -15.31
N ARG A 150 -6.25 4.02 -15.10
CA ARG A 150 -6.80 5.10 -15.94
C ARG A 150 -5.71 5.83 -16.74
N SER A 151 -4.56 5.23 -16.87
CA SER A 151 -3.41 5.75 -17.61
C SER A 151 -2.92 4.71 -18.63
N ASN A 152 -1.95 5.09 -19.45
CA ASN A 152 -1.33 4.18 -20.43
C ASN A 152 -0.65 2.96 -19.80
N LEU A 153 -0.42 2.95 -18.49
CA LEU A 153 0.12 1.80 -17.76
C LEU A 153 -0.85 0.60 -17.77
N ASP A 154 -2.16 0.85 -17.88
CA ASP A 154 -3.15 -0.22 -18.02
C ASP A 154 -2.96 -1.05 -19.29
N ASN A 155 -2.44 -0.44 -20.38
CA ASN A 155 -2.13 -1.16 -21.60
C ASN A 155 -0.99 -2.18 -21.46
N LEU A 156 -0.10 -1.97 -20.49
CA LEU A 156 1.03 -2.88 -20.22
C LEU A 156 0.61 -4.09 -19.39
N ASN A 157 -0.35 -3.91 -18.49
CA ASN A 157 -0.86 -4.96 -17.63
C ASN A 157 -2.37 -4.76 -17.37
N PRO A 158 -3.23 -5.11 -18.33
CA PRO A 158 -4.64 -4.74 -18.33
C PRO A 158 -5.52 -5.63 -17.45
N GLU A 159 -5.02 -6.81 -17.03
CA GLU A 159 -5.81 -7.83 -16.35
C GLU A 159 -5.05 -8.53 -15.23
N ALA A 160 -5.79 -9.10 -14.30
CA ALA A 160 -5.20 -9.91 -13.23
C ALA A 160 -4.63 -11.22 -13.81
N ARG A 161 -3.35 -11.48 -13.55
CA ARG A 161 -2.68 -12.74 -13.89
C ARG A 161 -2.28 -13.48 -12.63
N LEU A 162 -2.66 -14.76 -12.57
CA LEU A 162 -2.22 -15.66 -11.51
C LEU A 162 -0.90 -16.30 -11.93
N GLU A 163 0.19 -15.95 -11.27
CA GLU A 163 1.49 -16.60 -11.50
C GLU A 163 1.47 -18.02 -10.92
N ILE A 164 1.82 -19.00 -11.73
CA ILE A 164 1.78 -20.42 -11.38
C ILE A 164 3.07 -21.09 -11.83
N ASN A 165 3.62 -21.98 -10.99
CA ASN A 165 4.74 -22.82 -11.37
C ASN A 165 4.32 -23.86 -12.43
N ALA A 166 5.20 -24.16 -13.38
CA ALA A 166 4.90 -25.08 -14.49
C ALA A 166 4.55 -26.50 -14.05
N LEU A 167 5.11 -27.00 -12.93
CA LEU A 167 4.78 -28.33 -12.40
C LEU A 167 3.38 -28.35 -11.79
N ASP A 168 3.00 -27.29 -11.07
CA ASP A 168 1.68 -27.17 -10.49
C ASP A 168 0.61 -26.98 -11.58
N ALA A 169 0.89 -26.14 -12.58
CA ALA A 169 0.01 -25.95 -13.73
C ALA A 169 -0.32 -27.26 -14.45
N ARG A 170 0.71 -28.11 -14.69
CA ARG A 170 0.52 -29.46 -15.28
C ARG A 170 -0.38 -30.35 -14.42
N ARG A 171 -0.16 -30.37 -13.09
CA ARG A 171 -0.98 -31.16 -12.14
C ARG A 171 -2.45 -30.74 -12.14
N MET A 172 -2.70 -29.46 -12.37
CA MET A 172 -4.04 -28.88 -12.38
C MET A 172 -4.68 -28.83 -13.78
N ASN A 173 -3.99 -29.32 -14.85
CA ASN A 173 -4.40 -29.21 -16.24
C ASN A 173 -4.63 -27.76 -16.67
N VAL A 174 -3.79 -26.83 -16.22
CA VAL A 174 -3.82 -25.42 -16.55
C VAL A 174 -2.76 -25.10 -17.60
N SER A 175 -3.17 -24.41 -18.67
CA SER A 175 -2.28 -23.88 -19.70
C SER A 175 -2.05 -22.38 -19.51
N ASP A 176 -0.94 -21.87 -20.06
CA ASP A 176 -0.66 -20.44 -20.03
C ASP A 176 -1.76 -19.65 -20.75
N GLY A 177 -2.19 -18.52 -20.16
CA GLY A 177 -3.29 -17.70 -20.65
C GLY A 177 -4.70 -18.24 -20.40
N MET A 178 -4.86 -19.48 -19.88
CA MET A 178 -6.17 -20.05 -19.55
C MET A 178 -6.85 -19.28 -18.41
N ALA A 179 -8.17 -19.13 -18.49
CA ALA A 179 -8.97 -18.65 -17.34
C ALA A 179 -8.93 -19.70 -16.21
N VAL A 180 -8.66 -19.25 -14.99
CA VAL A 180 -8.60 -20.11 -13.81
C VAL A 180 -9.38 -19.50 -12.66
N ARG A 181 -10.09 -20.34 -11.93
CA ARG A 181 -10.77 -19.98 -10.70
C ARG A 181 -9.88 -20.29 -9.50
N VAL A 182 -9.59 -19.27 -8.73
CA VAL A 182 -8.88 -19.34 -7.47
C VAL A 182 -9.89 -19.28 -6.34
N THR A 183 -9.92 -20.28 -5.48
CA THR A 183 -10.89 -20.38 -4.39
C THR A 183 -10.16 -20.56 -3.07
N SER A 184 -10.55 -19.78 -2.07
CA SER A 184 -10.19 -19.97 -0.66
C SER A 184 -11.44 -20.32 0.17
N ARG A 185 -11.29 -20.48 1.47
CA ARG A 185 -12.43 -20.67 2.39
C ARG A 185 -13.38 -19.48 2.45
N ARG A 186 -12.96 -18.29 1.99
CA ARG A 186 -13.70 -17.02 2.09
C ARG A 186 -14.39 -16.61 0.80
N GLY A 187 -13.88 -17.05 -0.34
CA GLY A 187 -14.45 -16.68 -1.62
C GLY A 187 -13.69 -17.24 -2.80
N SER A 188 -14.04 -16.77 -3.98
CA SER A 188 -13.36 -17.13 -5.21
C SER A 188 -13.26 -15.94 -6.16
N VAL A 189 -12.20 -15.92 -6.97
CA VAL A 189 -11.99 -14.98 -8.06
C VAL A 189 -11.58 -15.73 -9.32
N VAL A 190 -11.73 -15.11 -10.48
CA VAL A 190 -11.25 -15.66 -11.76
C VAL A 190 -10.18 -14.74 -12.31
N ALA A 191 -9.07 -15.33 -12.75
CA ALA A 191 -7.93 -14.61 -13.32
C ALA A 191 -7.35 -15.41 -14.49
N ARG A 192 -6.43 -14.81 -15.28
CA ARG A 192 -5.67 -15.55 -16.29
C ARG A 192 -4.46 -16.22 -15.68
N ALA A 193 -4.22 -17.45 -16.00
CA ALA A 193 -3.00 -18.15 -15.61
C ALA A 193 -1.79 -17.58 -16.36
N TRP A 194 -0.71 -17.35 -15.61
CA TRP A 194 0.60 -17.04 -16.16
C TRP A 194 1.61 -18.06 -15.65
N ILE A 195 2.02 -18.96 -16.53
CA ILE A 195 3.01 -20.00 -16.18
C ILE A 195 4.40 -19.37 -16.23
N THR A 196 5.04 -19.27 -15.05
CA THR A 196 6.30 -18.56 -14.92
C THR A 196 7.21 -19.23 -13.88
N PRO A 197 8.55 -19.21 -14.08
CA PRO A 197 9.51 -19.66 -13.07
C PRO A 197 9.61 -18.74 -11.85
N ARG A 198 8.98 -17.60 -11.85
CA ARG A 198 8.93 -16.67 -10.69
C ARG A 198 8.13 -17.26 -9.53
N ALA A 199 7.11 -18.07 -9.84
CA ALA A 199 6.35 -18.77 -8.81
C ALA A 199 7.07 -20.05 -8.40
N SER A 200 7.29 -20.25 -7.10
CA SER A 200 7.80 -21.50 -6.54
C SER A 200 6.71 -22.58 -6.59
N GLN A 201 7.11 -23.86 -6.64
CA GLN A 201 6.16 -24.96 -6.56
C GLN A 201 5.36 -24.91 -5.24
N GLY A 202 4.06 -25.12 -5.31
CA GLY A 202 3.14 -25.02 -4.19
C GLY A 202 2.70 -23.59 -3.83
N VAL A 203 3.21 -22.57 -4.56
CA VAL A 203 2.88 -21.16 -4.31
C VAL A 203 2.34 -20.51 -5.59
N VAL A 204 1.26 -19.75 -5.45
CA VAL A 204 0.71 -18.92 -6.52
C VAL A 204 0.68 -17.46 -6.07
N PHE A 205 0.83 -16.53 -7.04
CA PHE A 205 0.79 -15.09 -6.77
C PHE A 205 -0.34 -14.43 -7.54
N LEU A 206 -1.13 -13.59 -6.85
CA LEU A 206 -2.18 -12.79 -7.48
C LEU A 206 -2.04 -11.32 -7.07
N PRO A 207 -1.95 -10.38 -8.03
CA PRO A 207 -1.89 -8.96 -7.71
C PRO A 207 -3.26 -8.45 -7.23
N PHE A 208 -3.25 -7.47 -6.31
CA PHE A 208 -4.49 -6.95 -5.70
C PHE A 208 -5.02 -5.66 -6.35
N HIS A 209 -4.51 -5.27 -7.53
CA HIS A 209 -4.88 -4.02 -8.20
C HIS A 209 -6.22 -4.07 -8.93
N PHE A 210 -6.73 -5.26 -9.18
CA PHE A 210 -7.83 -5.53 -10.10
C PHE A 210 -9.12 -5.80 -9.34
N ALA A 211 -10.09 -4.88 -9.44
CA ALA A 211 -11.39 -5.02 -8.77
C ALA A 211 -12.19 -6.23 -9.29
N GLU A 212 -12.02 -6.56 -10.57
CA GLU A 212 -12.64 -7.71 -11.25
C GLU A 212 -12.12 -9.07 -10.76
N ALA A 213 -10.91 -9.10 -10.19
CA ALA A 213 -10.29 -10.27 -9.58
C ALA A 213 -9.71 -9.90 -8.20
N ALA A 214 -10.56 -9.35 -7.33
CA ALA A 214 -10.16 -8.79 -6.05
C ALA A 214 -9.53 -9.84 -5.13
N ALA A 215 -8.19 -9.91 -5.11
CA ALA A 215 -7.42 -10.88 -4.31
C ALA A 215 -7.78 -10.83 -2.82
N ASN A 216 -8.21 -9.67 -2.30
CA ASN A 216 -8.63 -9.52 -0.91
C ASN A 216 -9.88 -10.34 -0.52
N LEU A 217 -10.67 -10.81 -1.49
CA LEU A 217 -11.75 -11.76 -1.22
C LEU A 217 -11.26 -13.15 -0.81
N LEU A 218 -9.99 -13.44 -1.05
CA LEU A 218 -9.36 -14.73 -0.76
C LEU A 218 -8.58 -14.72 0.55
N THR A 219 -8.11 -13.55 1.01
CA THR A 219 -7.19 -13.42 2.14
C THR A 219 -7.85 -13.69 3.49
N ILE A 220 -7.04 -14.05 4.49
CA ILE A 220 -7.50 -14.34 5.84
C ILE A 220 -7.60 -13.07 6.70
N ASP A 221 -8.39 -13.15 7.76
CA ASP A 221 -8.61 -12.09 8.75
C ASP A 221 -7.69 -12.19 9.98
N ALA A 222 -6.71 -13.10 9.96
CA ALA A 222 -5.73 -13.25 11.03
C ALA A 222 -4.88 -11.98 11.18
N LEU A 223 -4.68 -11.55 12.41
CA LEU A 223 -3.94 -10.33 12.74
C LEU A 223 -2.69 -10.66 13.54
N ASP A 224 -1.62 -9.93 13.25
CA ASP A 224 -0.45 -9.90 14.15
C ASP A 224 -0.89 -9.54 15.57
N PRO A 225 -0.45 -10.28 16.59
CA PRO A 225 -0.94 -10.10 17.97
C PRO A 225 -0.57 -8.74 18.57
N LYS A 226 0.52 -8.10 18.11
CA LYS A 226 1.01 -6.81 18.62
C LYS A 226 0.61 -5.65 17.72
N ALA A 227 1.02 -5.70 16.45
CA ALA A 227 0.83 -4.62 15.49
C ALA A 227 -0.55 -4.63 14.81
N LYS A 228 -1.32 -5.73 14.95
CA LYS A 228 -2.64 -5.91 14.32
C LYS A 228 -2.61 -5.79 12.80
N ILE A 229 -1.48 -6.15 12.20
CA ILE A 229 -1.34 -6.19 10.73
C ILE A 229 -2.01 -7.46 10.20
N PRO A 230 -2.91 -7.36 9.20
CA PRO A 230 -3.54 -8.52 8.58
C PRO A 230 -2.54 -9.41 7.85
N GLU A 231 -2.69 -10.72 7.97
CA GLU A 231 -1.90 -11.71 7.24
C GLU A 231 -2.42 -11.91 5.81
N TYR A 232 -2.33 -10.89 4.98
CA TYR A 232 -2.82 -10.92 3.59
C TYR A 232 -1.78 -11.43 2.58
N LYS A 233 -0.63 -11.92 3.05
CA LYS A 233 0.46 -12.45 2.22
C LYS A 233 0.47 -13.98 2.12
N ALA A 234 -0.35 -14.67 2.89
CA ALA A 234 -0.44 -16.11 2.87
C ALA A 234 -1.86 -16.59 3.23
N CYS A 235 -2.45 -17.38 2.35
CA CYS A 235 -3.66 -18.15 2.64
C CYS A 235 -3.70 -19.40 1.73
N ALA A 236 -4.42 -20.42 2.16
CA ALA A 236 -4.56 -21.65 1.39
C ALA A 236 -5.63 -21.51 0.30
N VAL A 237 -5.31 -21.93 -0.92
CA VAL A 237 -6.20 -21.85 -2.08
C VAL A 237 -6.18 -23.12 -2.92
N ARG A 238 -7.26 -23.30 -3.68
CA ARG A 238 -7.39 -24.25 -4.78
C ARG A 238 -7.51 -23.48 -6.09
N VAL A 239 -6.87 -23.99 -7.13
CA VAL A 239 -6.93 -23.46 -8.49
C VAL A 239 -7.50 -24.54 -9.41
N VAL A 240 -8.49 -24.18 -10.22
CA VAL A 240 -9.11 -25.06 -11.22
C VAL A 240 -9.32 -24.29 -12.53
N PRO A 241 -9.33 -24.97 -13.69
CA PRO A 241 -9.75 -24.35 -14.95
C PRO A 241 -11.12 -23.66 -14.83
N ALA A 242 -11.31 -22.57 -15.57
CA ALA A 242 -12.56 -21.81 -15.65
C ALA A 242 -12.85 -21.47 -17.11
N GLU A 243 -14.07 -21.04 -17.40
CA GLU A 243 -14.46 -20.59 -18.71
C GLU A 243 -14.07 -19.11 -18.91
N ASP A 244 -13.71 -18.71 -20.14
CA ASP A 244 -13.42 -17.32 -20.47
C ASP A 244 -14.60 -16.37 -20.18
N SER A 245 -15.83 -16.88 -20.28
CA SER A 245 -17.04 -16.17 -19.86
C SER A 245 -17.07 -15.79 -18.38
N ASP A 246 -16.35 -16.48 -17.52
CA ASP A 246 -16.23 -16.17 -16.11
C ASP A 246 -15.35 -14.94 -15.84
N LEU A 247 -14.41 -14.61 -16.74
CA LEU A 247 -13.55 -13.41 -16.66
C LEU A 247 -14.34 -12.12 -16.97
N ALA A 248 -15.34 -12.22 -17.84
CA ALA A 248 -16.04 -11.06 -18.41
C ALA A 248 -17.16 -10.49 -17.53
N ASN A 249 -17.39 -10.99 -16.31
CA ASN A 249 -18.55 -10.58 -15.54
C ASN A 249 -18.19 -9.88 -14.20
N PRO A 250 -17.85 -8.54 -14.26
CA PRO A 250 -17.62 -7.74 -13.04
C PRO A 250 -18.85 -7.70 -12.11
N GLU A 251 -20.08 -7.79 -12.66
CA GLU A 251 -21.32 -7.72 -11.90
C GLU A 251 -21.53 -8.93 -10.99
N ARG A 252 -21.10 -10.12 -11.40
CA ARG A 252 -21.18 -11.32 -10.56
C ARG A 252 -20.20 -11.28 -9.38
N GLN A 253 -19.09 -10.54 -9.51
CA GLN A 253 -18.12 -10.34 -8.42
C GLN A 253 -18.57 -9.25 -7.45
N GLN A 254 -19.23 -8.19 -7.92
CA GLN A 254 -19.75 -7.09 -7.10
C GLN A 254 -21.02 -7.45 -6.30
N ALA A 255 -21.80 -8.41 -6.75
CA ALA A 255 -23.08 -8.78 -6.08
C ALA A 255 -22.89 -9.44 -4.69
N ARG A 256 -21.66 -9.84 -4.32
CA ARG A 256 -21.35 -10.45 -3.00
C ARG A 256 -20.55 -9.55 -2.07
N GLY A 257 -20.22 -8.33 -2.46
CA GLY A 257 -19.42 -7.35 -1.72
C GLY A 257 -20.17 -6.07 -1.34
N ARG A 258 -21.45 -6.16 -0.96
CA ARG A 258 -22.10 -5.05 -0.24
C ARG A 258 -21.98 -5.31 1.26
N TYR A 259 -20.96 -4.74 1.84
CA TYR A 259 -20.88 -4.41 3.26
C TYR A 259 -20.43 -2.97 3.43
#